data_41763a8290545fe34032bc3acd3d106f
#
_entry.id   41763a8290545fe34032bc3acd3d106f
#
_cell.length_a   1.000
_cell.length_b   1.000
_cell.length_c   1.000
_cell.angle_alpha   90.00
_cell.angle_beta   90.00
_cell.angle_gamma   90.00
#
_symmetry.space_group_name_H-M   'P 1'
#
loop_
_entity.id
_entity.type
_entity.pdbx_description
1 polymer ?
#
loop_
_entity_poly.entity_id
_entity_poly.type
_entity_poly.pdbx_seq_one_letter_code
_entity_poly.pdbx_strand_id
1 'polypeptide(L)'
;VPIGLGSHVHYERKLDARISLALMSIQACKSVAIGEGWEAADLPGSQYHDTLEPIAEDGKAPVGPYPTASGPWHRATNRTGGIEGGMSTGMPLIARFAIKPIATLAKPLPSVDLVTGKTVQAHFERSDVCNVPPAGVIGEAAVAFVLADAFLEKFGGDNIDETRRNFNSYQKTIGPRSWAATDA
;
A
#
# COMPACT_ATOMS: atom_id res chain seq x y z
N VAL A 1 3.69 -7.99 4.28
CA VAL A 1 4.74 -6.97 4.55
C VAL A 1 5.08 -7.03 6.03
N PRO A 2 6.37 -6.96 6.45
CA PRO A 2 6.73 -6.95 7.86
C PRO A 2 6.05 -5.83 8.63
N ILE A 3 5.71 -6.08 9.90
CA ILE A 3 5.13 -5.05 10.78
C ILE A 3 6.15 -3.94 11.04
N GLY A 4 5.68 -2.69 11.08
CA GLY A 4 6.46 -1.53 11.55
C GLY A 4 7.36 -0.85 10.51
N LEU A 5 7.17 -1.09 9.20
CA LEU A 5 7.80 -0.27 8.17
C LEU A 5 7.09 1.09 8.06
N GLY A 6 7.84 2.13 7.72
CA GLY A 6 7.35 3.49 7.64
C GLY A 6 7.50 4.27 8.95
N SER A 7 6.78 5.36 9.11
CA SER A 7 6.86 6.25 10.27
C SER A 7 5.50 6.81 10.65
N HIS A 8 5.22 6.90 11.95
CA HIS A 8 4.06 7.63 12.47
C HIS A 8 4.40 9.07 12.88
N VAL A 9 5.68 9.43 12.89
CA VAL A 9 6.16 10.72 13.38
C VAL A 9 6.31 11.74 12.24
N HIS A 10 6.92 11.33 11.13
CA HIS A 10 7.25 12.20 10.02
C HIS A 10 6.33 11.92 8.83
N TYR A 11 5.60 12.93 8.36
CA TYR A 11 4.62 12.77 7.29
C TYR A 11 5.25 12.28 5.97
N GLU A 12 6.47 12.73 5.66
CA GLU A 12 7.21 12.34 4.45
C GLU A 12 7.72 10.89 4.49
N ARG A 13 7.73 10.27 5.67
CA ARG A 13 8.16 8.89 5.88
C ARG A 13 6.99 7.92 6.12
N LYS A 14 5.76 8.43 6.14
CA LYS A 14 4.56 7.59 6.22
C LYS A 14 4.50 6.66 5.02
N LEU A 15 4.26 5.38 5.27
CA LEU A 15 4.28 4.36 4.21
C LEU A 15 3.13 4.56 3.21
N ASP A 16 1.95 4.90 3.68
CA ASP A 16 0.78 5.23 2.85
C ASP A 16 1.05 6.43 1.93
N ALA A 17 1.69 7.48 2.46
CA ALA A 17 2.04 8.67 1.68
C ALA A 17 3.07 8.34 0.59
N ARG A 18 4.11 7.58 0.91
CA ARG A 18 5.16 7.19 -0.04
C ARG A 18 4.63 6.26 -1.14
N ILE A 19 3.79 5.30 -0.79
CA ILE A 19 3.12 4.41 -1.76
C ILE A 19 2.19 5.22 -2.66
N SER A 20 1.41 6.13 -2.08
CA SER A 20 0.50 6.97 -2.86
C SER A 20 1.26 7.87 -3.84
N LEU A 21 2.40 8.44 -3.43
CA LEU A 21 3.27 9.22 -4.30
C LEU A 21 3.80 8.36 -5.47
N ALA A 22 4.30 7.16 -5.18
CA ALA A 22 4.83 6.26 -6.20
C ALA A 22 3.77 5.85 -7.21
N LEU A 23 2.58 5.46 -6.76
CA LEU A 23 1.46 5.09 -7.63
C LEU A 23 0.92 6.29 -8.41
N MET A 24 0.79 7.46 -7.77
CA MET A 24 0.31 8.66 -8.44
C MET A 24 1.30 9.16 -9.51
N SER A 25 2.58 8.85 -9.39
CA SER A 25 3.60 9.18 -10.40
C SER A 25 3.50 8.35 -11.68
N ILE A 26 2.75 7.24 -11.67
CA ILE A 26 2.54 6.42 -12.86
C ILE A 26 1.67 7.21 -13.87
N GLN A 27 2.10 7.15 -15.14
CA GLN A 27 1.37 7.83 -16.21
C GLN A 27 -0.11 7.43 -16.24
N ALA A 28 -0.97 8.41 -16.45
CA ALA A 28 -2.42 8.27 -16.47
C ALA A 28 -3.08 7.92 -15.12
N CYS A 29 -2.35 7.76 -14.04
CA CYS A 29 -2.93 7.62 -12.71
C CYS A 29 -3.69 8.89 -12.31
N LYS A 30 -4.88 8.75 -11.72
CA LYS A 30 -5.75 9.86 -11.33
C LYS A 30 -6.26 9.78 -9.89
N SER A 31 -6.18 8.62 -9.27
CA SER A 31 -6.49 8.45 -7.85
C SER A 31 -5.77 7.25 -7.29
N VAL A 32 -5.49 7.30 -5.98
CA VAL A 32 -4.92 6.20 -5.21
C VAL A 32 -5.72 6.05 -3.93
N ALA A 33 -5.94 4.81 -3.51
CA ALA A 33 -6.53 4.47 -2.22
C ALA A 33 -5.72 3.35 -1.55
N ILE A 34 -5.56 3.45 -0.24
CA ILE A 34 -4.98 2.39 0.58
C ILE A 34 -6.13 1.63 1.24
N GLY A 35 -6.13 0.30 1.10
CA GLY A 35 -7.22 -0.54 1.58
C GLY A 35 -8.57 -0.16 0.96
N GLU A 36 -9.59 -0.05 1.80
CA GLU A 36 -10.95 0.39 1.46
C GLU A 36 -11.08 1.92 1.60
N GLY A 37 -10.06 2.67 1.16
CA GLY A 37 -9.99 4.11 1.39
C GLY A 37 -11.14 4.91 0.80
N TRP A 38 -11.70 4.50 -0.35
CA TRP A 38 -12.85 5.17 -0.95
C TRP A 38 -14.16 4.81 -0.23
N GLU A 39 -14.30 3.56 0.17
CA GLU A 39 -15.47 3.03 0.87
C GLU A 39 -15.52 3.49 2.33
N ALA A 40 -14.40 3.93 2.90
CA ALA A 40 -14.31 4.39 4.28
C ALA A 40 -15.28 5.55 4.60
N ALA A 41 -15.56 6.41 3.61
CA ALA A 41 -16.47 7.54 3.79
C ALA A 41 -17.93 7.13 4.01
N ASP A 42 -18.32 5.93 3.58
CA ASP A 42 -19.68 5.42 3.65
C ASP A 42 -19.91 4.54 4.90
N LEU A 43 -18.87 4.29 5.69
CA LEU A 43 -18.92 3.38 6.82
C LEU A 43 -18.74 4.11 8.16
N PRO A 44 -19.52 3.78 9.18
CA PRO A 44 -19.22 4.21 10.54
C PRO A 44 -17.93 3.55 11.03
N GLY A 45 -17.20 4.21 11.93
CA GLY A 45 -15.90 3.72 12.41
C GLY A 45 -15.96 2.31 13.00
N SER A 46 -17.06 1.95 13.67
CA SER A 46 -17.28 0.59 14.21
C SER A 46 -17.35 -0.51 13.15
N GLN A 47 -17.60 -0.16 11.88
CA GLN A 47 -17.63 -1.09 10.77
C GLN A 47 -16.37 -1.01 9.91
N TYR A 48 -15.64 0.10 9.98
CA TYR A 48 -14.43 0.30 9.18
C TYR A 48 -13.15 -0.20 9.86
N HIS A 49 -13.00 0.06 11.18
CA HIS A 49 -11.74 -0.27 11.86
C HIS A 49 -11.51 -1.78 11.96
N ASP A 50 -10.27 -2.18 11.69
CA ASP A 50 -9.82 -3.56 11.83
C ASP A 50 -9.58 -3.89 13.30
N THR A 51 -10.36 -4.83 13.84
CA THR A 51 -10.20 -5.27 15.23
C THR A 51 -8.92 -6.08 15.40
N LEU A 52 -8.33 -5.97 16.58
CA LEU A 52 -7.16 -6.73 17.00
C LEU A 52 -7.59 -7.75 18.05
N GLU A 53 -7.39 -9.02 17.77
CA GLU A 53 -7.84 -10.12 18.61
C GLU A 53 -6.66 -11.01 19.01
N PRO A 54 -6.64 -11.54 20.24
CA PRO A 54 -5.61 -12.50 20.63
C PRO A 54 -5.75 -13.80 19.82
N ILE A 55 -4.64 -14.44 19.51
CA ILE A 55 -4.65 -15.79 18.97
C ILE A 55 -5.08 -16.75 20.09
N ALA A 56 -5.98 -17.69 19.79
CA ALA A 56 -6.43 -18.69 20.74
C ALA A 56 -5.27 -19.50 21.34
N GLU A 57 -5.45 -20.04 22.55
CA GLU A 57 -4.40 -20.79 23.27
C GLU A 57 -3.88 -22.02 22.49
N ASP A 58 -4.64 -22.56 21.54
CA ASP A 58 -4.22 -23.62 20.65
C ASP A 58 -3.24 -23.17 19.53
N GLY A 59 -2.90 -21.89 19.50
CA GLY A 59 -1.98 -21.30 18.53
C GLY A 59 -2.57 -21.17 17.12
N LYS A 60 -3.84 -21.50 16.94
CA LYS A 60 -4.51 -21.37 15.64
C LYS A 60 -5.12 -19.98 15.54
N ALA A 61 -4.63 -19.22 14.57
CA ALA A 61 -5.34 -18.02 14.16
C ALA A 61 -6.71 -18.39 13.59
N PRO A 62 -7.76 -17.63 13.88
CA PRO A 62 -9.04 -17.80 13.21
C PRO A 62 -8.83 -17.80 11.68
N VAL A 63 -9.54 -18.69 10.99
CA VAL A 63 -9.45 -18.78 9.52
C VAL A 63 -10.11 -17.54 8.94
N GLY A 64 -9.30 -16.57 8.56
CA GLY A 64 -9.73 -15.38 7.86
C GLY A 64 -9.27 -15.37 6.40
N PRO A 65 -9.82 -14.49 5.56
CA PRO A 65 -9.44 -14.39 4.14
C PRO A 65 -8.00 -13.92 3.95
N TYR A 66 -7.35 -13.43 5.00
CA TYR A 66 -5.97 -12.96 4.95
C TYR A 66 -5.08 -13.83 5.84
N PRO A 67 -3.92 -14.27 5.33
CA PRO A 67 -2.96 -14.95 6.18
C PRO A 67 -2.55 -14.02 7.31
N THR A 68 -2.59 -14.54 8.53
CA THR A 68 -2.10 -13.80 9.69
C THR A 68 -0.63 -13.50 9.50
N ALA A 69 -0.32 -12.24 9.43
CA ALA A 69 1.06 -11.83 9.44
C ALA A 69 1.64 -12.01 10.85
N SER A 70 2.87 -12.42 10.88
CA SER A 70 3.78 -12.53 11.99
C SER A 70 3.41 -11.68 13.21
N GLY A 71 2.90 -12.30 14.24
CA GLY A 71 2.60 -11.70 15.53
C GLY A 71 1.59 -12.54 16.30
N PRO A 72 1.45 -12.31 17.61
CA PRO A 72 0.54 -13.07 18.48
C PRO A 72 -0.91 -12.58 18.41
N TRP A 73 -1.20 -11.67 17.51
CA TRP A 73 -2.54 -11.11 17.33
C TRP A 73 -3.07 -11.40 15.93
N HIS A 74 -4.37 -11.51 15.85
CA HIS A 74 -5.12 -11.68 14.62
C HIS A 74 -5.94 -10.43 14.31
N ARG A 75 -6.07 -10.12 13.03
CA ARG A 75 -7.04 -9.11 12.54
C ARG A 75 -8.12 -9.81 11.73
N ALA A 76 -9.37 -9.61 12.13
CA ALA A 76 -10.52 -10.20 11.45
C ALA A 76 -10.72 -9.64 10.04
N THR A 77 -10.34 -8.38 9.83
CA THR A 77 -10.45 -7.65 8.56
C THR A 77 -9.14 -6.95 8.21
N ASN A 78 -9.03 -6.45 6.99
CA ASN A 78 -7.88 -5.67 6.53
C ASN A 78 -8.34 -4.47 5.68
N ARG A 79 -9.31 -3.72 6.21
CA ARG A 79 -9.92 -2.58 5.53
C ARG A 79 -8.97 -1.40 5.39
N THR A 80 -8.07 -1.26 6.37
CA THR A 80 -6.97 -0.27 6.33
C THR A 80 -5.88 -0.62 5.32
N GLY A 81 -5.96 -1.81 4.67
CA GLY A 81 -5.01 -2.21 3.63
C GLY A 81 -3.60 -2.46 4.13
N GLY A 82 -3.44 -2.88 5.39
CA GLY A 82 -2.15 -3.25 5.97
C GLY A 82 -1.31 -2.07 6.45
N ILE A 83 -1.88 -0.86 6.50
CA ILE A 83 -1.18 0.34 6.99
C ILE A 83 -2.07 1.10 7.97
N GLU A 84 -1.55 1.36 9.16
CA GLU A 84 -2.18 2.20 10.17
C GLU A 84 -1.16 3.19 10.75
N GLY A 85 -1.59 4.44 10.95
CA GLY A 85 -0.71 5.49 11.45
C GLY A 85 0.53 5.75 10.59
N GLY A 86 0.51 5.39 9.30
CA GLY A 86 1.67 5.51 8.41
C GLY A 86 2.68 4.38 8.50
N MET A 87 2.34 3.30 9.21
CA MET A 87 3.21 2.13 9.41
C MET A 87 2.51 0.85 8.98
N SER A 88 3.28 -0.12 8.47
CA SER A 88 2.76 -1.45 8.14
C SER A 88 2.33 -2.21 9.39
N THR A 89 1.18 -2.89 9.30
CA THR A 89 0.57 -3.65 10.40
C THR A 89 0.97 -5.12 10.43
N GLY A 90 1.68 -5.58 9.39
CA GLY A 90 1.97 -7.00 9.21
C GLY A 90 0.94 -7.72 8.33
N MET A 91 -0.20 -7.12 8.05
CA MET A 91 -1.21 -7.65 7.13
C MET A 91 -0.78 -7.50 5.67
N PRO A 92 -1.44 -8.17 4.71
CA PRO A 92 -1.24 -7.90 3.30
C PRO A 92 -1.43 -6.41 2.99
N LEU A 93 -0.52 -5.85 2.20
CA LEU A 93 -0.64 -4.47 1.76
C LEU A 93 -1.57 -4.41 0.55
N ILE A 94 -2.60 -3.58 0.65
CA ILE A 94 -3.58 -3.38 -0.41
C ILE A 94 -3.55 -1.92 -0.83
N ALA A 95 -3.14 -1.67 -2.06
CA ALA A 95 -3.22 -0.37 -2.69
C ALA A 95 -4.01 -0.47 -3.98
N ARG A 96 -4.91 0.47 -4.20
CA ARG A 96 -5.74 0.56 -5.41
C ARG A 96 -5.47 1.89 -6.08
N PHE A 97 -5.48 1.91 -7.39
CA PHE A 97 -5.37 3.15 -8.13
C PHE A 97 -6.19 3.11 -9.43
N ALA A 98 -6.64 4.27 -9.85
CA ALA A 98 -7.38 4.41 -11.09
C ALA A 98 -6.54 5.14 -12.14
N ILE A 99 -6.58 4.63 -13.36
CA ILE A 99 -5.97 5.24 -14.52
C ILE A 99 -7.04 5.77 -15.49
N LYS A 100 -6.76 6.92 -16.10
CA LYS A 100 -7.65 7.43 -17.14
C LYS A 100 -7.60 6.51 -18.36
N PRO A 101 -8.69 6.45 -19.15
CA PRO A 101 -8.69 5.75 -20.43
C PRO A 101 -7.62 6.29 -21.40
N ILE A 102 -7.28 5.48 -22.40
CA ILE A 102 -6.36 5.89 -23.46
C ILE A 102 -6.91 7.15 -24.15
N ALA A 103 -6.00 8.10 -24.43
CA ALA A 103 -6.38 9.42 -24.91
C ALA A 103 -6.90 9.45 -26.36
N THR A 104 -6.51 8.46 -27.17
CA THR A 104 -6.94 8.36 -28.56
C THR A 104 -8.23 7.57 -28.67
N LEU A 105 -9.22 8.10 -29.36
CA LEU A 105 -10.56 7.51 -29.49
C LEU A 105 -10.89 7.24 -30.97
N ALA A 106 -11.53 6.08 -31.24
CA ALA A 106 -12.04 5.76 -32.58
C ALA A 106 -13.06 6.78 -33.09
N LYS A 107 -13.75 7.46 -32.15
CA LYS A 107 -14.58 8.65 -32.45
C LYS A 107 -13.85 9.86 -31.87
N PRO A 108 -13.01 10.56 -32.67
CA PRO A 108 -12.21 11.66 -32.19
C PRO A 108 -13.03 12.79 -31.58
N LEU A 109 -12.55 13.35 -30.50
CA LEU A 109 -13.12 14.57 -29.92
C LEU A 109 -12.57 15.81 -30.64
N PRO A 110 -13.28 16.94 -30.59
CA PRO A 110 -12.76 18.20 -31.10
C PRO A 110 -11.45 18.59 -30.39
N SER A 111 -10.51 19.11 -31.15
CA SER A 111 -9.22 19.65 -30.71
C SER A 111 -8.93 20.95 -31.43
N VAL A 112 -7.77 21.54 -31.20
CA VAL A 112 -7.34 22.79 -31.82
C VAL A 112 -5.97 22.60 -32.45
N ASP A 113 -5.85 23.06 -33.70
CA ASP A 113 -4.56 23.22 -34.36
C ASP A 113 -3.83 24.42 -33.71
N LEU A 114 -2.67 24.14 -33.11
CA LEU A 114 -1.93 25.15 -32.33
C LEU A 114 -1.29 26.26 -33.19
N VAL A 115 -1.14 26.02 -34.52
CA VAL A 115 -0.55 27.01 -35.44
C VAL A 115 -1.63 27.95 -35.96
N THR A 116 -2.78 27.40 -36.36
CA THR A 116 -3.85 28.16 -36.99
C THR A 116 -4.96 28.61 -36.05
N GLY A 117 -5.02 28.06 -34.83
CA GLY A 117 -6.09 28.28 -33.85
C GLY A 117 -7.44 27.70 -34.25
N LYS A 118 -7.53 26.93 -35.33
CA LYS A 118 -8.77 26.38 -35.82
C LYS A 118 -9.14 25.05 -35.17
N THR A 119 -10.43 24.81 -35.02
CA THR A 119 -10.95 23.52 -34.55
C THR A 119 -10.61 22.42 -35.57
N VAL A 120 -10.05 21.31 -35.08
CA VAL A 120 -9.74 20.12 -35.82
C VAL A 120 -10.24 18.88 -35.06
N GLN A 121 -10.29 17.74 -35.69
CA GLN A 121 -10.51 16.48 -35.00
C GLN A 121 -9.20 16.02 -34.36
N ALA A 122 -9.24 15.50 -33.11
CA ALA A 122 -8.09 14.94 -32.46
C ALA A 122 -7.50 13.78 -33.29
N HIS A 123 -6.19 13.65 -33.25
CA HIS A 123 -5.50 12.56 -33.93
C HIS A 123 -5.95 11.22 -33.36
N PHE A 124 -6.22 10.26 -34.23
CA PHE A 124 -6.59 8.90 -33.88
C PHE A 124 -5.40 7.97 -34.14
N GLU A 125 -5.02 7.26 -33.08
CA GLU A 125 -4.14 6.09 -33.20
C GLU A 125 -4.88 4.87 -32.68
N ARG A 126 -4.59 3.72 -33.26
CA ARG A 126 -5.16 2.47 -32.81
C ARG A 126 -4.84 2.21 -31.34
N SER A 127 -5.87 2.05 -30.53
CA SER A 127 -5.78 1.81 -29.09
C SER A 127 -6.92 0.93 -28.62
N ASP A 128 -6.84 -0.33 -29.00
CA ASP A 128 -7.81 -1.40 -28.67
C ASP A 128 -7.36 -2.27 -27.49
N VAL A 129 -6.37 -1.78 -26.70
CA VAL A 129 -5.78 -2.50 -25.58
C VAL A 129 -6.22 -1.89 -24.25
N CYS A 130 -6.60 -2.74 -23.30
CA CYS A 130 -6.85 -2.31 -21.92
C CYS A 130 -5.52 -2.12 -21.16
N ASN A 131 -5.29 -0.92 -20.63
CA ASN A 131 -4.06 -0.60 -19.89
C ASN A 131 -4.10 -1.02 -18.41
N VAL A 132 -5.22 -1.54 -17.93
CA VAL A 132 -5.35 -1.90 -16.49
C VAL A 132 -4.38 -3.02 -16.07
N PRO A 133 -4.27 -4.15 -16.81
CA PRO A 133 -3.33 -5.19 -16.42
C PRO A 133 -1.85 -4.73 -16.41
N PRO A 134 -1.33 -4.05 -17.46
CA PRO A 134 0.04 -3.54 -17.41
C PRO A 134 0.25 -2.51 -16.30
N ALA A 135 -0.74 -1.65 -16.03
CA ALA A 135 -0.66 -0.69 -14.93
C ALA A 135 -0.52 -1.38 -13.58
N GLY A 136 -1.22 -2.51 -13.35
CA GLY A 136 -1.08 -3.30 -12.14
C GLY A 136 0.36 -3.77 -11.92
N VAL A 137 1.00 -4.34 -12.93
CA VAL A 137 2.40 -4.79 -12.86
C VAL A 137 3.36 -3.65 -12.58
N ILE A 138 3.17 -2.49 -13.23
CA ILE A 138 3.98 -1.29 -12.97
C ILE A 138 3.76 -0.81 -11.53
N GLY A 139 2.50 -0.83 -11.05
CA GLY A 139 2.15 -0.45 -9.69
C GLY A 139 2.82 -1.34 -8.64
N GLU A 140 2.80 -2.66 -8.83
CA GLU A 140 3.50 -3.60 -7.96
C GLU A 140 5.00 -3.31 -7.89
N ALA A 141 5.64 -3.07 -9.03
CA ALA A 141 7.06 -2.71 -9.08
C ALA A 141 7.33 -1.39 -8.33
N ALA A 142 6.51 -0.36 -8.54
CA ALA A 142 6.66 0.92 -7.86
C ALA A 142 6.52 0.78 -6.33
N VAL A 143 5.54 0.01 -5.87
CA VAL A 143 5.34 -0.28 -4.44
C VAL A 143 6.52 -1.09 -3.88
N ALA A 144 7.05 -2.06 -4.63
CA ALA A 144 8.20 -2.85 -4.20
C ALA A 144 9.43 -1.98 -3.91
N PHE A 145 9.72 -0.96 -4.72
CA PHE A 145 10.79 0.00 -4.47
C PHE A 145 10.58 0.78 -3.17
N VAL A 146 9.36 1.26 -2.91
CA VAL A 146 9.04 1.97 -1.66
C VAL A 146 9.23 1.06 -0.45
N LEU A 147 8.79 -0.19 -0.57
CA LEU A 147 8.93 -1.17 0.52
C LEU A 147 10.39 -1.54 0.77
N ALA A 148 11.19 -1.72 -0.29
CA ALA A 148 12.61 -2.01 -0.17
C ALA A 148 13.35 -0.87 0.54
N ASP A 149 13.08 0.37 0.17
CA ASP A 149 13.68 1.54 0.79
C ASP A 149 13.26 1.67 2.27
N ALA A 150 11.97 1.53 2.58
CA ALA A 150 11.48 1.55 3.96
C ALA A 150 12.04 0.38 4.80
N PHE A 151 12.30 -0.77 4.18
CA PHE A 151 12.90 -1.92 4.82
C PHE A 151 14.38 -1.66 5.17
N LEU A 152 15.14 -1.13 4.22
CA LEU A 152 16.54 -0.78 4.43
C LEU A 152 16.69 0.38 5.42
N GLU A 153 15.80 1.36 5.38
CA GLU A 153 15.77 2.44 6.36
C GLU A 153 15.60 1.92 7.80
N LYS A 154 14.72 0.93 7.99
CA LYS A 154 14.45 0.36 9.31
C LYS A 154 15.51 -0.62 9.78
N PHE A 155 15.96 -1.50 8.91
CA PHE A 155 16.84 -2.62 9.29
C PHE A 155 18.29 -2.41 8.92
N GLY A 156 18.57 -1.58 7.92
CA GLY A 156 19.92 -1.12 7.56
C GLY A 156 20.97 -2.22 7.43
N GLY A 157 22.22 -1.79 7.51
CA GLY A 157 23.41 -2.65 7.45
C GLY A 157 24.21 -2.42 6.17
N ASP A 158 25.50 -2.73 6.20
CA ASP A 158 26.39 -2.57 5.05
C ASP A 158 26.26 -3.71 4.05
N ASN A 159 25.58 -4.79 4.44
CA ASN A 159 25.37 -5.97 3.61
C ASN A 159 24.07 -6.70 3.99
N ILE A 160 23.63 -7.61 3.12
CA ILE A 160 22.36 -8.33 3.27
C ILE A 160 22.31 -9.22 4.51
N ASP A 161 23.43 -9.73 4.98
CA ASP A 161 23.44 -10.61 6.16
C ASP A 161 23.24 -9.79 7.44
N GLU A 162 23.74 -8.56 7.49
CA GLU A 162 23.43 -7.63 8.59
C GLU A 162 21.96 -7.22 8.57
N THR A 163 21.44 -6.83 7.44
CA THR A 163 20.03 -6.49 7.27
C THR A 163 19.13 -7.65 7.73
N ARG A 164 19.45 -8.87 7.31
CA ARG A 164 18.72 -10.09 7.70
C ARG A 164 18.80 -10.36 9.19
N ARG A 165 19.98 -10.20 9.80
CA ARG A 165 20.18 -10.34 11.25
C ARG A 165 19.33 -9.32 12.02
N ASN A 166 19.35 -8.06 11.61
CA ASN A 166 18.59 -6.99 12.23
C ASN A 166 17.08 -7.24 12.13
N PHE A 167 16.60 -7.63 10.96
CA PHE A 167 15.22 -8.03 10.73
C PHE A 167 14.81 -9.22 11.63
N ASN A 168 15.59 -10.30 11.64
CA ASN A 168 15.29 -11.49 12.44
C ASN A 168 15.31 -11.18 13.96
N SER A 169 16.18 -10.29 14.40
CA SER A 169 16.21 -9.83 15.80
C SER A 169 14.94 -9.04 16.13
N TYR A 170 14.54 -8.13 15.26
CA TYR A 170 13.30 -7.36 15.41
C TYR A 170 12.07 -8.26 15.49
N GLN A 171 11.96 -9.27 14.62
CA GLN A 171 10.85 -10.22 14.62
C GLN A 171 10.64 -10.89 15.99
N LYS A 172 11.72 -11.19 16.71
CA LYS A 172 11.67 -11.79 18.05
C LYS A 172 11.14 -10.84 19.13
N THR A 173 11.12 -9.53 18.86
CA THR A 173 10.62 -8.51 19.79
C THR A 173 9.14 -8.18 19.59
N ILE A 174 8.52 -8.72 18.54
CA ILE A 174 7.10 -8.50 18.24
C ILE A 174 6.29 -9.48 19.10
N GLY A 175 5.41 -8.96 19.94
CA GLY A 175 4.53 -9.79 20.75
C GLY A 175 4.18 -9.17 22.10
N PRO A 176 3.42 -9.89 22.94
CA PRO A 176 3.12 -9.46 24.28
C PRO A 176 4.41 -9.25 25.04
N ARG A 177 4.64 -8.03 25.49
CA ARG A 177 5.71 -7.76 26.43
C ARG A 177 5.16 -8.03 27.82
N SER A 178 5.79 -8.94 28.57
CA SER A 178 5.61 -8.90 30.01
C SER A 178 6.17 -7.55 30.46
N TRP A 179 5.31 -6.64 30.83
CA TRP A 179 5.65 -5.51 31.69
C TRP A 179 5.85 -6.10 33.10
N ALA A 180 6.69 -7.14 33.24
CA ALA A 180 7.25 -7.45 34.53
C ALA A 180 7.95 -6.17 34.93
N ALA A 181 7.36 -5.54 35.94
CA ALA A 181 7.86 -4.36 36.54
C ALA A 181 9.39 -4.44 36.58
N THR A 182 10.04 -3.62 35.81
CA THR A 182 11.33 -3.11 36.23
C THR A 182 10.96 -2.23 37.40
N ASP A 183 10.75 -2.87 38.55
CA ASP A 183 10.78 -2.20 39.81
C ASP A 183 12.11 -1.49 39.85
N ALA A 184 12.02 -0.18 39.87
CA ALA A 184 13.10 0.74 39.96
C ALA A 184 13.98 0.48 41.21
#